data_af7de4d4b3bd0c3694f55a96b7a1e820
#
_entry.id   af7de4d4b3bd0c3694f55a96b7a1e820
#
_cell.length_a   1.000
_cell.length_b   1.000
_cell.length_c   1.000
_cell.angle_alpha   90.00
_cell.angle_beta   90.00
_cell.angle_gamma   90.00
#
_symmetry.space_group_name_H-M   'P 1'
#
loop_
_entity.id
_entity.type
_entity.pdbx_description
1 polymer ?
#
loop_
_entity_poly.entity_id
_entity_poly.type
_entity_poly.pdbx_seq_one_letter_code
_entity_poly.pdbx_strand_id
1 'polypeptide(L)'
;MAPIIVRLRRWEQRRLQRLVQKTKDAGLRVRATIILHAAAGKPTRAIADAVCYTPSAVLKVVHRFLTEGEEGVRDHRADNGQPKVDDDLRGALYELVAGSPQDYGWARPTWTQELMARQLGQMTGVRVSESTVGRMLQELGARWGMPRPTVECPWTPRAKRRRLRAIEAVLQTRPRGEEVFYEDEVDIHLNPRIGRDWMLSGVQKEVLTPGQNQKHYLAGALHARTGQVLWVGNGRKNSHLFLLLLRHVRKAFPRAKKIHLILDNYGVHSSRVVQRALAEEFQGRIVLHFLPPYSPKHNRIERLWRELHANVTRNHRCKTLAELLNRVTAFLRRVSPFPGAKISLLRVPPRCAA
;
A
#
# COMPACT_ATOMS: atom_id res chain seq x y z
N MET A 1 25.62 -42.61 -44.59
CA MET A 1 24.13 -42.58 -44.51
C MET A 1 23.62 -41.85 -45.75
N ALA A 2 22.67 -42.46 -46.48
CA ALA A 2 22.04 -41.81 -47.63
C ALA A 2 21.27 -40.53 -47.15
N PRO A 3 21.27 -39.46 -47.95
CA PRO A 3 20.55 -38.24 -47.58
C PRO A 3 19.04 -38.52 -47.53
N ILE A 4 18.36 -38.05 -46.48
CA ILE A 4 16.91 -38.12 -46.43
C ILE A 4 16.36 -37.12 -47.43
N ILE A 5 15.64 -37.61 -48.47
CA ILE A 5 15.08 -36.77 -49.51
C ILE A 5 13.75 -36.16 -49.04
N VAL A 6 13.73 -34.86 -48.86
CA VAL A 6 12.50 -34.08 -48.62
C VAL A 6 12.01 -33.52 -49.97
N ARG A 7 10.80 -33.90 -50.38
CA ARG A 7 10.18 -33.35 -51.59
C ARG A 7 9.14 -32.32 -51.20
N LEU A 8 9.39 -31.05 -51.58
CA LEU A 8 8.45 -29.95 -51.32
C LEU A 8 7.74 -29.57 -52.64
N ARG A 9 6.43 -29.34 -52.54
CA ARG A 9 5.69 -28.69 -53.63
C ARG A 9 6.08 -27.21 -53.68
N ARG A 10 5.94 -26.55 -54.83
CA ARG A 10 6.30 -25.12 -54.98
C ARG A 10 5.65 -24.18 -53.98
N TRP A 11 4.39 -24.45 -53.57
CA TRP A 11 3.69 -23.64 -52.58
C TRP A 11 4.21 -23.87 -51.17
N GLU A 12 4.59 -25.09 -50.79
CA GLU A 12 5.20 -25.41 -49.48
C GLU A 12 6.56 -24.73 -49.34
N GLN A 13 7.37 -24.79 -50.40
CA GLN A 13 8.66 -24.10 -50.41
C GLN A 13 8.51 -22.60 -50.23
N ARG A 14 7.58 -21.95 -50.95
CA ARG A 14 7.32 -20.51 -50.81
C ARG A 14 6.80 -20.17 -49.40
N ARG A 15 6.00 -21.04 -48.81
CA ARG A 15 5.44 -20.84 -47.47
C ARG A 15 6.52 -20.94 -46.39
N LEU A 16 7.39 -21.94 -46.47
CA LEU A 16 8.54 -22.09 -45.56
C LEU A 16 9.53 -20.92 -45.74
N GLN A 17 9.79 -20.45 -46.95
CA GLN A 17 10.62 -19.27 -47.19
C GLN A 17 10.03 -18.00 -46.54
N ARG A 18 8.73 -17.77 -46.69
CA ARG A 18 8.06 -16.66 -46.01
C ARG A 18 8.12 -16.80 -44.48
N LEU A 19 7.99 -18.02 -43.97
CA LEU A 19 8.10 -18.31 -42.55
C LEU A 19 9.48 -17.93 -42.01
N VAL A 20 10.55 -18.33 -42.69
CA VAL A 20 11.94 -17.97 -42.34
C VAL A 20 12.14 -16.45 -42.31
N GLN A 21 11.55 -15.73 -43.29
CA GLN A 21 11.72 -14.27 -43.39
C GLN A 21 10.91 -13.49 -42.36
N LYS A 22 9.69 -13.97 -42.00
CA LYS A 22 8.73 -13.18 -41.24
C LYS A 22 8.63 -13.57 -39.75
N THR A 23 9.04 -14.80 -39.38
CA THR A 23 8.90 -15.25 -37.99
C THR A 23 9.88 -14.54 -37.05
N LYS A 24 9.37 -14.15 -35.86
CA LYS A 24 10.19 -13.67 -34.75
C LYS A 24 10.77 -14.84 -33.93
N ASP A 25 10.19 -16.03 -34.01
CA ASP A 25 10.66 -17.22 -33.32
C ASP A 25 11.94 -17.76 -34.01
N ALA A 26 13.05 -17.63 -33.30
CA ALA A 26 14.36 -18.10 -33.77
C ALA A 26 14.39 -19.63 -33.97
N GLY A 27 13.76 -20.40 -33.10
CA GLY A 27 13.70 -21.85 -33.17
C GLY A 27 12.89 -22.32 -34.39
N LEU A 28 11.74 -21.70 -34.64
CA LEU A 28 10.90 -21.97 -35.80
C LEU A 28 11.64 -21.61 -37.11
N ARG A 29 12.35 -20.50 -37.12
CA ARG A 29 13.19 -20.07 -38.27
C ARG A 29 14.25 -21.11 -38.62
N VAL A 30 14.99 -21.57 -37.60
CA VAL A 30 16.05 -22.59 -37.79
C VAL A 30 15.46 -23.89 -38.29
N ARG A 31 14.35 -24.37 -37.71
CA ARG A 31 13.71 -25.62 -38.16
C ARG A 31 13.19 -25.52 -39.59
N ALA A 32 12.58 -24.42 -39.98
CA ALA A 32 12.16 -24.19 -41.38
C ALA A 32 13.36 -24.13 -42.34
N THR A 33 14.46 -23.53 -41.91
CA THR A 33 15.72 -23.49 -42.70
C THR A 33 16.29 -24.90 -42.91
N ILE A 34 16.25 -25.77 -41.89
CA ILE A 34 16.65 -27.18 -41.99
C ILE A 34 15.86 -27.88 -43.08
N ILE A 35 14.54 -27.71 -43.11
CA ILE A 35 13.68 -28.36 -44.13
C ILE A 35 13.99 -27.84 -45.55
N LEU A 36 14.18 -26.54 -45.72
CA LEU A 36 14.57 -25.96 -47.01
C LEU A 36 15.92 -26.48 -47.51
N HIS A 37 16.90 -26.63 -46.62
CA HIS A 37 18.20 -27.21 -46.99
C HIS A 37 18.11 -28.71 -47.31
N ALA A 38 17.30 -29.45 -46.55
CA ALA A 38 17.07 -30.88 -46.85
C ALA A 38 16.35 -31.06 -48.18
N ALA A 39 15.39 -30.21 -48.54
CA ALA A 39 14.72 -30.21 -49.81
C ALA A 39 15.64 -29.82 -50.99
N ALA A 40 16.67 -29.01 -50.74
CA ALA A 40 17.72 -28.67 -51.67
C ALA A 40 18.78 -29.80 -51.81
N GLY A 41 18.58 -30.96 -51.16
CA GLY A 41 19.49 -32.10 -51.28
C GLY A 41 20.80 -32.00 -50.52
N LYS A 42 20.93 -31.06 -49.59
CA LYS A 42 22.15 -30.91 -48.80
C LYS A 42 22.33 -32.09 -47.83
N PRO A 43 23.58 -32.59 -47.64
CA PRO A 43 23.87 -33.65 -46.68
C PRO A 43 23.53 -33.20 -45.24
N THR A 44 23.00 -34.11 -44.42
CA THR A 44 22.61 -33.85 -43.04
C THR A 44 23.71 -33.15 -42.22
N ARG A 45 24.96 -33.55 -42.42
CA ARG A 45 26.11 -32.97 -41.71
C ARG A 45 26.35 -31.51 -42.14
N ALA A 46 26.26 -31.20 -43.42
CA ALA A 46 26.39 -29.84 -43.91
C ALA A 46 25.23 -28.93 -43.45
N ILE A 47 24.00 -29.49 -43.27
CA ILE A 47 22.88 -28.77 -42.68
C ILE A 47 23.14 -28.51 -41.21
N ALA A 48 23.62 -29.52 -40.47
CA ALA A 48 23.93 -29.41 -39.05
C ALA A 48 24.97 -28.31 -38.76
N ASP A 49 26.03 -28.28 -39.54
CA ASP A 49 27.08 -27.27 -39.46
C ASP A 49 26.54 -25.85 -39.77
N ALA A 50 25.71 -25.74 -40.82
CA ALA A 50 25.14 -24.45 -41.24
C ALA A 50 24.16 -23.83 -40.20
N VAL A 51 23.48 -24.65 -39.38
CA VAL A 51 22.51 -24.18 -38.39
C VAL A 51 22.99 -24.36 -36.95
N CYS A 52 24.24 -24.76 -36.72
CA CYS A 52 24.84 -25.03 -35.41
C CYS A 52 24.04 -26.06 -34.57
N TYR A 53 23.56 -27.12 -35.24
CA TYR A 53 22.82 -28.22 -34.62
C TYR A 53 23.62 -29.53 -34.75
N THR A 54 23.24 -30.54 -33.94
CA THR A 54 23.77 -31.90 -34.15
C THR A 54 23.08 -32.58 -35.32
N PRO A 55 23.75 -33.47 -36.05
CA PRO A 55 23.14 -34.26 -37.15
C PRO A 55 21.87 -35.01 -36.70
N SER A 56 21.85 -35.51 -35.46
CA SER A 56 20.69 -36.21 -34.89
C SER A 56 19.50 -35.24 -34.67
N ALA A 57 19.75 -33.98 -34.27
CA ALA A 57 18.71 -32.97 -34.15
C ALA A 57 18.12 -32.58 -35.50
N VAL A 58 18.95 -32.45 -36.52
CA VAL A 58 18.51 -32.20 -37.91
C VAL A 58 17.61 -33.34 -38.38
N LEU A 59 18.00 -34.60 -38.18
CA LEU A 59 17.18 -35.75 -38.55
C LEU A 59 15.83 -35.77 -37.85
N LYS A 60 15.80 -35.46 -36.57
CA LYS A 60 14.51 -35.35 -35.81
C LYS A 60 13.59 -34.30 -36.40
N VAL A 61 14.11 -33.12 -36.79
CA VAL A 61 13.29 -32.07 -37.42
C VAL A 61 12.76 -32.53 -38.79
N VAL A 62 13.61 -33.17 -39.62
CA VAL A 62 13.21 -33.68 -40.91
C VAL A 62 12.16 -34.78 -40.78
N HIS A 63 12.35 -35.74 -39.86
CA HIS A 63 11.37 -36.81 -39.65
C HIS A 63 10.02 -36.25 -39.19
N ARG A 64 10.00 -35.30 -38.25
CA ARG A 64 8.76 -34.66 -37.82
C ARG A 64 8.04 -33.95 -38.98
N PHE A 65 8.80 -33.24 -39.82
CA PHE A 65 8.23 -32.60 -41.01
C PHE A 65 7.62 -33.62 -41.99
N LEU A 66 8.28 -34.74 -42.20
CA LEU A 66 7.79 -35.80 -43.09
C LEU A 66 6.51 -36.47 -42.57
N THR A 67 6.35 -36.53 -41.23
CA THR A 67 5.18 -37.15 -40.58
C THR A 67 4.02 -36.18 -40.43
N GLU A 68 4.29 -34.92 -40.01
CA GLU A 68 3.32 -33.93 -39.58
C GLU A 68 3.19 -32.74 -40.53
N GLY A 69 3.99 -32.70 -41.59
CA GLY A 69 4.04 -31.56 -42.53
C GLY A 69 4.58 -30.30 -41.85
N GLU A 70 4.03 -29.14 -42.20
CA GLU A 70 4.45 -27.85 -41.68
C GLU A 70 4.25 -27.72 -40.18
N GLU A 71 3.25 -28.39 -39.60
CA GLU A 71 3.02 -28.39 -38.16
C GLU A 71 4.20 -29.01 -37.39
N GLY A 72 4.85 -30.03 -37.93
CA GLY A 72 6.06 -30.63 -37.37
C GLY A 72 7.28 -29.70 -37.26
N VAL A 73 7.21 -28.50 -37.87
CA VAL A 73 8.24 -27.45 -37.70
C VAL A 73 8.01 -26.61 -36.48
N ARG A 74 6.80 -26.58 -35.91
CA ARG A 74 6.46 -25.82 -34.73
C ARG A 74 7.05 -26.45 -33.47
N ASP A 75 7.12 -25.66 -32.40
CA ASP A 75 7.57 -26.14 -31.09
C ASP A 75 6.37 -26.59 -30.28
N HIS A 76 6.24 -27.87 -30.06
CA HIS A 76 5.17 -28.47 -29.24
C HIS A 76 5.56 -28.61 -27.77
N ARG A 77 6.63 -27.94 -27.31
CA ARG A 77 7.02 -28.02 -25.90
C ARG A 77 5.96 -27.41 -24.96
N ALA A 78 5.20 -26.43 -25.48
CA ALA A 78 4.09 -25.84 -24.73
C ALA A 78 2.92 -26.81 -24.53
N ASP A 79 2.78 -27.79 -25.44
CA ASP A 79 1.68 -28.78 -25.44
C ASP A 79 2.02 -30.03 -24.63
N ASN A 80 3.29 -30.15 -24.19
CA ASN A 80 3.79 -31.30 -23.44
C ASN A 80 3.46 -31.19 -21.94
N GLY A 81 2.21 -31.45 -21.57
CA GLY A 81 1.74 -31.58 -20.20
C GLY A 81 0.60 -30.63 -19.84
N GLN A 82 -0.28 -31.12 -18.99
CA GLN A 82 -1.33 -30.25 -18.43
C GLN A 82 -0.70 -29.19 -17.54
N PRO A 83 -1.15 -27.93 -17.63
CA PRO A 83 -0.68 -26.88 -16.75
C PRO A 83 -0.99 -27.27 -15.31
N LYS A 84 0.04 -27.35 -14.45
CA LYS A 84 -0.12 -27.66 -13.02
C LYS A 84 -0.89 -26.58 -12.27
N VAL A 85 -1.03 -25.41 -12.83
CA VAL A 85 -1.71 -24.25 -12.25
C VAL A 85 -3.07 -24.11 -12.93
N ASP A 86 -4.09 -24.58 -12.27
CA ASP A 86 -5.50 -24.42 -12.62
C ASP A 86 -6.19 -23.35 -11.75
N ASP A 87 -7.46 -23.16 -11.94
CA ASP A 87 -8.24 -22.17 -11.20
C ASP A 87 -8.47 -22.57 -9.74
N ASP A 88 -8.53 -23.88 -9.45
CA ASP A 88 -8.66 -24.38 -8.07
C ASP A 88 -7.41 -24.08 -7.27
N LEU A 89 -6.23 -24.27 -7.84
CA LEU A 89 -4.96 -23.91 -7.20
C LEU A 89 -4.82 -22.40 -6.99
N ARG A 90 -5.31 -21.57 -7.94
CA ARG A 90 -5.36 -20.11 -7.79
C ARG A 90 -6.31 -19.69 -6.68
N GLY A 91 -7.48 -20.33 -6.59
CA GLY A 91 -8.46 -20.12 -5.52
C GLY A 91 -7.88 -20.45 -4.15
N ALA A 92 -7.24 -21.60 -4.01
CA ALA A 92 -6.55 -22.00 -2.79
C ALA A 92 -5.44 -20.99 -2.39
N LEU A 93 -4.64 -20.52 -3.34
CA LEU A 93 -3.63 -19.49 -3.04
C LEU A 93 -4.27 -18.17 -2.58
N TYR A 94 -5.38 -17.76 -3.16
CA TYR A 94 -6.11 -16.57 -2.73
C TYR A 94 -6.56 -16.69 -1.27
N GLU A 95 -7.09 -17.84 -0.86
CA GLU A 95 -7.49 -18.11 0.53
C GLU A 95 -6.28 -18.02 1.49
N LEU A 96 -5.14 -18.59 1.11
CA LEU A 96 -3.92 -18.49 1.91
C LEU A 96 -3.49 -17.03 2.10
N VAL A 97 -3.49 -16.24 1.04
CA VAL A 97 -3.10 -14.81 1.10
C VAL A 97 -4.06 -14.00 1.96
N ALA A 98 -5.35 -14.34 1.96
CA ALA A 98 -6.37 -13.69 2.78
C ALA A 98 -6.32 -14.09 4.27
N GLY A 99 -5.81 -15.29 4.57
CA GLY A 99 -5.70 -15.85 5.91
C GLY A 99 -4.30 -15.77 6.52
N SER A 100 -4.12 -16.42 7.65
CA SER A 100 -2.85 -16.54 8.37
C SER A 100 -2.33 -17.98 8.31
N PRO A 101 -0.97 -18.22 8.28
CA PRO A 101 -0.42 -19.56 8.45
C PRO A 101 -0.93 -20.28 9.70
N GLN A 102 -1.21 -19.52 10.76
CA GLN A 102 -1.70 -20.06 12.03
C GLN A 102 -3.08 -20.70 11.90
N ASP A 103 -3.91 -20.24 10.96
CA ASP A 103 -5.23 -20.82 10.67
C ASP A 103 -5.11 -22.26 10.11
N TYR A 104 -3.94 -22.60 9.60
CA TYR A 104 -3.57 -23.91 9.05
C TYR A 104 -2.63 -24.72 9.96
N GLY A 105 -2.48 -24.31 11.23
CA GLY A 105 -1.67 -25.01 12.24
C GLY A 105 -0.18 -24.72 12.23
N TRP A 106 0.28 -23.72 11.45
CA TRP A 106 1.68 -23.32 11.46
C TRP A 106 1.98 -22.38 12.62
N ALA A 107 3.09 -22.56 13.29
CA ALA A 107 3.51 -21.67 14.40
C ALA A 107 3.90 -20.26 13.91
N ARG A 108 4.31 -20.12 12.66
CA ARG A 108 4.74 -18.85 12.06
C ARG A 108 3.53 -17.97 11.72
N PRO A 109 3.53 -16.65 12.05
CA PRO A 109 2.39 -15.75 11.80
C PRO A 109 2.37 -15.14 10.40
N THR A 110 3.41 -15.34 9.57
CA THR A 110 3.53 -14.72 8.24
C THR A 110 3.87 -15.76 7.18
N TRP A 111 3.20 -15.65 6.04
CA TRP A 111 3.48 -16.51 4.90
C TRP A 111 4.85 -16.26 4.29
N THR A 112 5.51 -17.33 3.83
CA THR A 112 6.60 -17.33 2.85
C THR A 112 6.15 -18.10 1.63
N GLN A 113 6.80 -17.87 0.48
CA GLN A 113 6.48 -18.62 -0.74
C GLN A 113 6.68 -20.13 -0.55
N GLU A 114 7.72 -20.53 0.19
CA GLU A 114 7.96 -21.92 0.58
C GLU A 114 6.79 -22.51 1.38
N LEU A 115 6.34 -21.78 2.41
CA LEU A 115 5.27 -22.24 3.27
C LEU A 115 3.94 -22.32 2.51
N MET A 116 3.67 -21.35 1.64
CA MET A 116 2.50 -21.38 0.73
C MET A 116 2.58 -22.60 -0.20
N ALA A 117 3.74 -22.88 -0.79
CA ALA A 117 3.91 -24.06 -1.67
C ALA A 117 3.62 -25.37 -0.95
N ARG A 118 4.09 -25.50 0.30
CA ARG A 118 3.80 -26.66 1.14
C ARG A 118 2.32 -26.77 1.48
N GLN A 119 1.69 -25.66 1.89
CA GLN A 119 0.28 -25.65 2.26
C GLN A 119 -0.62 -25.92 1.06
N LEU A 120 -0.33 -25.36 -0.11
CA LEU A 120 -1.03 -25.66 -1.35
C LEU A 120 -0.96 -27.14 -1.68
N GLY A 121 0.23 -27.77 -1.54
CA GLY A 121 0.39 -29.21 -1.73
C GLY A 121 -0.47 -30.06 -0.79
N GLN A 122 -0.67 -29.60 0.44
CA GLN A 122 -1.55 -30.27 1.42
C GLN A 122 -3.05 -30.10 1.07
N MET A 123 -3.45 -28.92 0.62
CA MET A 123 -4.85 -28.61 0.29
C MET A 123 -5.32 -29.24 -1.01
N THR A 124 -4.46 -29.21 -2.04
CA THR A 124 -4.87 -29.55 -3.43
C THR A 124 -4.22 -30.85 -3.95
N GLY A 125 -3.25 -31.41 -3.24
CA GLY A 125 -2.43 -32.50 -3.74
C GLY A 125 -1.40 -32.12 -4.81
N VAL A 126 -1.43 -30.89 -5.32
CA VAL A 126 -0.55 -30.39 -6.39
C VAL A 126 0.70 -29.77 -5.81
N ARG A 127 1.86 -30.36 -6.09
CA ARG A 127 3.14 -29.82 -5.68
C ARG A 127 3.64 -28.76 -6.66
N VAL A 128 3.84 -27.55 -6.17
CA VAL A 128 4.40 -26.43 -6.93
C VAL A 128 5.68 -25.92 -6.28
N SER A 129 6.55 -25.29 -7.08
CA SER A 129 7.76 -24.64 -6.57
C SER A 129 7.46 -23.26 -5.98
N GLU A 130 8.36 -22.74 -5.14
CA GLU A 130 8.30 -21.37 -4.62
C GLU A 130 8.24 -20.34 -5.76
N SER A 131 8.99 -20.54 -6.83
CA SER A 131 8.98 -19.65 -8.00
C SER A 131 7.62 -19.67 -8.71
N THR A 132 6.94 -20.81 -8.73
CA THR A 132 5.57 -20.91 -9.26
C THR A 132 4.60 -20.13 -8.39
N VAL A 133 4.70 -20.28 -7.06
CA VAL A 133 3.89 -19.47 -6.10
C VAL A 133 4.16 -17.98 -6.29
N GLY A 134 5.44 -17.59 -6.43
CA GLY A 134 5.81 -16.19 -6.69
C GLY A 134 5.15 -15.61 -7.94
N ARG A 135 5.10 -16.37 -9.04
CA ARG A 135 4.43 -15.98 -10.27
C ARG A 135 2.91 -15.89 -10.08
N MET A 136 2.30 -16.87 -9.43
CA MET A 136 0.87 -16.86 -9.13
C MET A 136 0.48 -15.68 -8.25
N LEU A 137 1.31 -15.31 -7.25
CA LEU A 137 1.10 -14.12 -6.43
C LEU A 137 1.12 -12.82 -7.27
N GLN A 138 2.03 -12.73 -8.25
CA GLN A 138 2.05 -11.59 -9.19
C GLN A 138 0.80 -11.55 -10.06
N GLU A 139 0.36 -12.69 -10.60
CA GLU A 139 -0.89 -12.81 -11.39
C GLU A 139 -2.12 -12.40 -10.56
N LEU A 140 -2.18 -12.75 -9.28
CA LEU A 140 -3.22 -12.32 -8.33
C LEU A 140 -3.13 -10.84 -7.94
N GLY A 141 -2.09 -10.11 -8.35
CA GLY A 141 -1.84 -8.74 -7.90
C GLY A 141 -1.45 -8.64 -6.43
N ALA A 142 -1.04 -9.73 -5.79
CA ALA A 142 -0.56 -9.73 -4.41
C ALA A 142 0.77 -8.99 -4.32
N ARG A 143 0.95 -8.24 -3.23
CA ARG A 143 2.18 -7.47 -2.99
C ARG A 143 2.71 -7.71 -1.59
N TRP A 144 3.99 -7.81 -1.45
CA TRP A 144 4.64 -7.78 -0.15
C TRP A 144 4.53 -6.37 0.46
N GLY A 145 3.94 -6.26 1.65
CA GLY A 145 3.72 -4.97 2.29
C GLY A 145 3.55 -5.09 3.80
N MET A 146 3.60 -3.97 4.50
CA MET A 146 3.34 -3.93 5.94
C MET A 146 1.83 -3.96 6.20
N PRO A 147 1.31 -4.93 6.96
CA PRO A 147 -0.07 -4.93 7.40
C PRO A 147 -0.34 -3.74 8.33
N ARG A 148 -1.54 -3.23 8.29
CA ARG A 148 -1.98 -2.17 9.18
C ARG A 148 -2.54 -2.78 10.47
N PRO A 149 -2.00 -2.42 11.65
CA PRO A 149 -2.61 -2.84 12.89
C PRO A 149 -4.03 -2.28 13.00
N THR A 150 -4.98 -3.14 13.31
CA THR A 150 -6.39 -2.78 13.47
C THR A 150 -6.88 -3.33 14.79
N VAL A 151 -7.51 -2.47 15.58
CA VAL A 151 -8.21 -2.88 16.78
C VAL A 151 -9.70 -2.87 16.49
N GLU A 152 -10.38 -3.95 16.79
CA GLU A 152 -11.82 -4.04 16.60
C GLU A 152 -12.57 -3.21 17.64
N CYS A 153 -13.63 -2.55 17.19
CA CYS A 153 -14.51 -1.82 18.07
C CYS A 153 -15.31 -2.83 18.93
N PRO A 154 -15.26 -2.73 20.27
CA PRO A 154 -15.97 -3.66 21.16
C PRO A 154 -17.49 -3.49 21.10
N TRP A 155 -17.98 -2.46 20.44
CA TRP A 155 -19.42 -2.22 20.31
C TRP A 155 -20.05 -3.04 19.19
N THR A 156 -21.30 -3.42 19.38
CA THR A 156 -22.07 -4.06 18.32
C THR A 156 -22.18 -3.13 17.09
N PRO A 157 -22.25 -3.66 15.87
CA PRO A 157 -22.42 -2.84 14.66
C PRO A 157 -23.64 -1.90 14.70
N ARG A 158 -24.71 -2.30 15.39
CA ARG A 158 -25.92 -1.48 15.59
C ARG A 158 -25.63 -0.29 16.51
N ALA A 159 -24.97 -0.51 17.64
CA ALA A 159 -24.58 0.57 18.58
C ALA A 159 -23.61 1.56 17.93
N LYS A 160 -22.62 1.06 17.20
CA LYS A 160 -21.67 1.87 16.45
C LYS A 160 -22.39 2.77 15.43
N ARG A 161 -23.27 2.19 14.59
CA ARG A 161 -24.05 2.94 13.59
C ARG A 161 -24.94 3.99 14.25
N ARG A 162 -25.65 3.65 15.36
CA ARG A 162 -26.50 4.59 16.10
C ARG A 162 -25.69 5.81 16.56
N ARG A 163 -24.51 5.59 17.14
CA ARG A 163 -23.64 6.67 17.62
C ARG A 163 -23.14 7.56 16.48
N LEU A 164 -22.69 6.97 15.39
CA LEU A 164 -22.23 7.73 14.21
C LEU A 164 -23.35 8.56 13.60
N ARG A 165 -24.57 8.04 13.50
CA ARG A 165 -25.75 8.81 13.05
C ARG A 165 -26.06 9.99 13.96
N ALA A 166 -25.94 9.81 15.28
CA ALA A 166 -26.15 10.92 16.23
C ALA A 166 -25.11 12.03 16.05
N ILE A 167 -23.84 11.69 15.80
CA ILE A 167 -22.78 12.66 15.51
C ILE A 167 -23.03 13.33 14.16
N GLU A 168 -23.44 12.58 13.16
CA GLU A 168 -23.78 13.10 11.84
C GLU A 168 -24.96 14.09 11.90
N ALA A 169 -25.97 13.79 12.69
CA ALA A 169 -27.09 14.71 12.95
C ALA A 169 -26.59 16.05 13.53
N VAL A 170 -25.66 16.03 14.50
CA VAL A 170 -25.04 17.26 15.05
C VAL A 170 -24.29 18.04 13.96
N LEU A 171 -23.63 17.36 13.04
CA LEU A 171 -22.92 18.00 11.92
C LEU A 171 -23.86 18.60 10.88
N GLN A 172 -25.04 18.02 10.65
CA GLN A 172 -26.00 18.44 9.62
C GLN A 172 -26.99 19.49 10.11
N THR A 173 -27.58 19.34 11.32
CA THR A 173 -28.69 20.16 11.81
C THR A 173 -28.28 21.57 12.23
N ARG A 174 -27.09 21.75 12.77
CA ARG A 174 -26.47 23.02 13.19
C ARG A 174 -27.45 24.13 13.54
N PRO A 175 -28.00 24.18 14.76
CA PRO A 175 -28.82 25.29 15.18
C PRO A 175 -28.06 26.62 15.09
N ARG A 176 -28.76 27.73 14.82
CA ARG A 176 -28.15 29.05 14.80
C ARG A 176 -27.41 29.36 16.12
N GLY A 177 -26.13 29.70 16.02
CA GLY A 177 -25.29 30.03 17.16
C GLY A 177 -24.61 28.80 17.80
N GLU A 178 -24.66 27.62 17.20
CA GLU A 178 -23.89 26.45 17.63
C GLU A 178 -22.73 26.17 16.71
N GLU A 179 -21.57 25.81 17.27
CA GLU A 179 -20.35 25.52 16.53
C GLU A 179 -19.88 24.09 16.80
N VAL A 180 -19.32 23.44 15.78
CA VAL A 180 -18.90 22.02 15.84
C VAL A 180 -17.43 21.89 15.47
N PHE A 181 -16.69 21.18 16.29
CA PHE A 181 -15.27 20.93 16.10
C PHE A 181 -14.97 19.43 16.19
N TYR A 182 -13.95 19.01 15.48
CA TYR A 182 -13.24 17.76 15.71
C TYR A 182 -12.05 18.06 16.61
N GLU A 183 -11.86 17.25 17.63
CA GLU A 183 -10.81 17.41 18.62
C GLU A 183 -9.94 16.16 18.69
N ASP A 184 -8.64 16.37 18.90
CA ASP A 184 -7.66 15.31 19.13
C ASP A 184 -6.31 15.89 19.57
N GLU A 185 -5.47 15.05 20.16
CA GLU A 185 -4.12 15.42 20.56
C GLU A 185 -3.07 14.77 19.66
N VAL A 186 -1.95 15.49 19.48
CA VAL A 186 -0.80 15.00 18.75
C VAL A 186 0.49 15.14 19.56
N ASP A 187 1.29 14.10 19.55
CA ASP A 187 2.59 14.06 20.20
C ASP A 187 3.67 14.57 19.23
N ILE A 188 4.41 15.59 19.65
CA ILE A 188 5.58 16.13 18.95
C ILE A 188 6.82 15.64 19.65
N HIS A 189 7.66 14.92 18.92
CA HIS A 189 8.91 14.35 19.39
C HIS A 189 10.09 15.05 18.73
N LEU A 190 11.10 15.43 19.53
CA LEU A 190 12.31 16.01 19.01
C LEU A 190 13.09 15.01 18.11
N ASN A 191 13.09 13.73 18.47
CA ASN A 191 13.59 12.71 17.55
C ASN A 191 12.60 12.55 16.38
N PRO A 192 13.05 12.66 15.13
CA PRO A 192 12.17 12.63 13.98
C PRO A 192 11.46 11.29 13.83
N ARG A 193 10.23 11.31 13.38
CA ARG A 193 9.59 10.11 12.85
C ARG A 193 10.26 9.73 11.54
N ILE A 194 10.89 8.57 11.48
CA ILE A 194 11.52 8.10 10.25
C ILE A 194 10.43 7.63 9.28
N GLY A 195 10.52 8.12 8.06
CA GLY A 195 9.60 7.77 6.97
C GLY A 195 10.34 7.54 5.67
N ARG A 196 9.66 6.94 4.72
CA ARG A 196 10.22 6.68 3.38
C ARG A 196 10.72 7.96 2.74
N ASP A 197 11.89 7.88 2.12
CA ASP A 197 12.52 8.95 1.35
C ASP A 197 13.21 8.37 0.12
N TRP A 198 13.56 9.20 -0.84
CA TRP A 198 14.33 8.78 -2.00
C TRP A 198 15.79 8.60 -1.63
N MET A 199 16.37 7.47 -2.03
CA MET A 199 17.76 7.10 -1.81
C MET A 199 18.36 6.53 -3.09
N LEU A 200 19.65 6.73 -3.28
CA LEU A 200 20.37 6.06 -4.35
C LEU A 200 20.48 4.57 -4.04
N SER A 201 20.49 3.74 -5.08
CA SER A 201 20.66 2.28 -4.91
C SER A 201 22.01 2.00 -4.24
N GLY A 202 22.00 1.14 -3.22
CA GLY A 202 23.20 0.78 -2.45
C GLY A 202 23.63 1.82 -1.41
N VAL A 203 22.93 2.97 -1.27
CA VAL A 203 23.27 4.02 -0.29
C VAL A 203 22.15 4.17 0.72
N GLN A 204 22.44 3.92 1.99
CA GLN A 204 21.50 4.16 3.09
C GLN A 204 21.52 5.63 3.49
N LYS A 205 20.38 6.31 3.34
CA LYS A 205 20.21 7.70 3.80
C LYS A 205 20.05 7.74 5.31
N GLU A 206 20.82 8.59 5.95
CA GLU A 206 20.77 8.82 7.38
C GLU A 206 20.03 10.11 7.72
N VAL A 207 19.28 10.10 8.82
CA VAL A 207 18.62 11.26 9.40
C VAL A 207 19.24 11.51 10.76
N LEU A 208 20.01 12.60 10.85
CA LEU A 208 20.65 13.00 12.10
C LEU A 208 19.58 13.28 13.15
N THR A 209 19.69 12.57 14.28
CA THR A 209 18.77 12.72 15.42
C THR A 209 19.50 13.28 16.64
N PRO A 210 18.85 14.12 17.48
CA PRO A 210 19.48 14.66 18.68
C PRO A 210 19.86 13.64 19.76
N GLY A 211 19.34 12.40 19.67
CA GLY A 211 19.61 11.32 20.61
C GLY A 211 18.71 11.36 21.85
N GLN A 212 18.67 12.47 22.59
CA GLN A 212 17.75 12.64 23.70
C GLN A 212 16.39 13.13 23.21
N ASN A 213 15.37 12.26 23.34
CA ASN A 213 14.02 12.57 22.88
C ASN A 213 13.28 13.44 23.90
N GLN A 214 13.00 14.67 23.50
CA GLN A 214 12.07 15.56 24.21
C GLN A 214 10.70 15.49 23.56
N LYS A 215 9.64 15.59 24.39
CA LYS A 215 8.25 15.49 23.94
C LYS A 215 7.50 16.77 24.28
N HIS A 216 6.59 17.12 23.38
CA HIS A 216 5.60 18.15 23.60
C HIS A 216 4.27 17.69 23.03
N TYR A 217 3.16 18.09 23.65
CA TYR A 217 1.83 17.64 23.27
C TYR A 217 1.01 18.84 22.83
N LEU A 218 0.31 18.68 21.71
CA LEU A 218 -0.65 19.67 21.25
C LEU A 218 -2.06 19.06 21.35
N ALA A 219 -2.99 19.81 21.88
CA ALA A 219 -4.40 19.55 21.71
C ALA A 219 -4.94 20.51 20.65
N GLY A 220 -5.69 19.99 19.68
CA GLY A 220 -6.21 20.75 18.55
C GLY A 220 -7.71 20.61 18.36
N ALA A 221 -8.33 21.65 17.86
CA ALA A 221 -9.72 21.68 17.46
C ALA A 221 -9.84 22.17 16.01
N LEU A 222 -10.41 21.33 15.17
CA LEU A 222 -10.67 21.62 13.75
C LEU A 222 -12.15 21.95 13.58
N HIS A 223 -12.46 23.18 13.23
CA HIS A 223 -13.84 23.60 12.96
C HIS A 223 -14.44 22.86 11.79
N ALA A 224 -15.56 22.18 11.98
CA ALA A 224 -16.11 21.21 11.02
C ALA A 224 -16.53 21.83 9.69
N ARG A 225 -16.90 23.12 9.67
CA ARG A 225 -17.36 23.83 8.48
C ARG A 225 -16.28 24.67 7.81
N THR A 226 -15.61 25.53 8.59
CA THR A 226 -14.67 26.50 8.02
C THR A 226 -13.28 25.92 7.83
N GLY A 227 -12.94 24.82 8.50
CA GLY A 227 -11.58 24.29 8.53
C GLY A 227 -10.63 25.09 9.42
N GLN A 228 -11.10 26.07 10.18
CA GLN A 228 -10.28 26.82 11.13
C GLN A 228 -9.66 25.86 12.15
N VAL A 229 -8.36 26.02 12.39
CA VAL A 229 -7.59 25.21 13.32
C VAL A 229 -7.26 26.05 14.54
N LEU A 230 -7.67 25.57 15.71
CA LEU A 230 -7.27 26.11 17.02
C LEU A 230 -6.41 25.06 17.71
N TRP A 231 -5.38 25.48 18.41
CA TRP A 231 -4.51 24.55 19.14
C TRP A 231 -3.88 25.21 20.36
N VAL A 232 -3.52 24.38 21.30
CA VAL A 232 -2.73 24.73 22.49
C VAL A 232 -1.66 23.67 22.72
N GLY A 233 -0.59 24.02 23.38
CA GLY A 233 0.51 23.11 23.66
C GLY A 233 0.84 23.01 25.15
N ASN A 234 1.34 21.84 25.57
CA ASN A 234 1.85 21.62 26.92
C ASN A 234 2.90 20.51 26.95
N GLY A 235 3.74 20.51 27.98
CA GLY A 235 4.74 19.46 28.24
C GLY A 235 4.12 18.11 28.67
N ARG A 236 2.85 18.06 28.99
CA ARG A 236 2.14 16.83 29.44
C ARG A 236 0.79 16.70 28.76
N LYS A 237 0.46 15.49 28.33
CA LYS A 237 -0.86 15.10 27.80
C LYS A 237 -1.75 14.71 28.98
N ASN A 238 -2.56 15.65 29.46
CA ASN A 238 -3.41 15.49 30.66
C ASN A 238 -4.67 16.34 30.54
N SER A 239 -5.56 16.25 31.55
CA SER A 239 -6.80 17.04 31.64
C SER A 239 -6.57 18.55 31.58
N HIS A 240 -5.41 19.02 32.05
CA HIS A 240 -5.08 20.45 31.99
C HIS A 240 -4.88 20.92 30.54
N LEU A 241 -4.16 20.14 29.72
CA LEU A 241 -4.01 20.45 28.29
C LEU A 241 -5.37 20.53 27.58
N PHE A 242 -6.23 19.56 27.84
CA PHE A 242 -7.58 19.56 27.27
C PHE A 242 -8.41 20.78 27.73
N LEU A 243 -8.38 21.13 29.03
CA LEU A 243 -9.07 22.32 29.53
C LEU A 243 -8.52 23.61 28.93
N LEU A 244 -7.21 23.72 28.71
CA LEU A 244 -6.63 24.85 27.97
C LEU A 244 -7.23 24.97 26.57
N LEU A 245 -7.39 23.86 25.87
CA LEU A 245 -8.03 23.86 24.56
C LEU A 245 -9.49 24.31 24.63
N LEU A 246 -10.29 23.79 25.59
CA LEU A 246 -11.68 24.18 25.75
C LEU A 246 -11.83 25.69 26.01
N ARG A 247 -10.99 26.26 26.89
CA ARG A 247 -10.92 27.71 27.14
C ARG A 247 -10.55 28.48 25.89
N HIS A 248 -9.57 28.00 25.13
CA HIS A 248 -9.13 28.64 23.89
C HIS A 248 -10.24 28.66 22.83
N VAL A 249 -10.91 27.53 22.62
CA VAL A 249 -12.05 27.43 21.70
C VAL A 249 -13.22 28.34 22.16
N ARG A 250 -13.53 28.34 23.47
CA ARG A 250 -14.58 29.20 24.03
C ARG A 250 -14.27 30.70 23.86
N LYS A 251 -13.01 31.09 24.04
CA LYS A 251 -12.55 32.48 23.80
C LYS A 251 -12.62 32.86 22.32
N ALA A 252 -12.30 31.95 21.40
CA ALA A 252 -12.35 32.21 19.99
C ALA A 252 -13.80 32.36 19.46
N PHE A 253 -14.77 31.70 20.12
CA PHE A 253 -16.19 31.71 19.76
C PHE A 253 -17.09 32.23 20.90
N PRO A 254 -16.94 33.51 21.32
CA PRO A 254 -17.64 34.05 22.49
C PRO A 254 -19.15 34.12 22.32
N ARG A 255 -19.63 34.27 21.07
CA ARG A 255 -21.05 34.36 20.72
C ARG A 255 -21.74 33.00 20.54
N ALA A 256 -20.97 31.90 20.54
CA ALA A 256 -21.53 30.57 20.40
C ALA A 256 -22.43 30.23 21.61
N LYS A 257 -23.67 29.86 21.35
CA LYS A 257 -24.61 29.36 22.36
C LYS A 257 -24.14 28.01 22.89
N LYS A 258 -23.74 27.12 21.96
CA LYS A 258 -23.13 25.82 22.29
C LYS A 258 -21.96 25.56 21.38
N ILE A 259 -20.98 24.83 21.90
CA ILE A 259 -19.81 24.32 21.18
C ILE A 259 -19.81 22.81 21.36
N HIS A 260 -19.93 22.10 20.24
CA HIS A 260 -19.89 20.65 20.18
C HIS A 260 -18.48 20.20 19.81
N LEU A 261 -17.88 19.32 20.61
CA LEU A 261 -16.60 18.69 20.28
C LEU A 261 -16.80 17.21 20.00
N ILE A 262 -16.36 16.77 18.83
CA ILE A 262 -16.33 15.37 18.41
C ILE A 262 -14.92 14.88 18.67
N LEU A 263 -14.75 13.91 19.57
CA LEU A 263 -13.48 13.46 20.11
C LEU A 263 -13.46 11.95 20.34
N ASP A 264 -12.28 11.41 20.61
CA ASP A 264 -12.11 10.00 20.95
C ASP A 264 -12.49 9.69 22.42
N ASN A 265 -12.34 8.41 22.83
CA ASN A 265 -12.65 7.96 24.17
C ASN A 265 -11.42 7.99 25.11
N TYR A 266 -10.47 8.87 24.89
CA TYR A 266 -9.33 8.97 25.78
C TYR A 266 -9.79 9.39 27.21
N GLY A 267 -9.34 8.66 28.23
CA GLY A 267 -9.83 8.79 29.60
C GLY A 267 -9.68 10.19 30.20
N VAL A 268 -8.79 11.02 29.68
CA VAL A 268 -8.59 12.42 30.08
C VAL A 268 -9.86 13.23 29.87
N HIS A 269 -10.61 13.02 28.79
CA HIS A 269 -11.82 13.78 28.45
C HIS A 269 -13.01 13.52 29.38
N SER A 270 -13.03 12.36 30.02
CA SER A 270 -14.07 11.96 30.97
C SER A 270 -13.65 12.10 32.43
N SER A 271 -12.48 12.69 32.71
CA SER A 271 -11.95 12.85 34.04
C SER A 271 -12.85 13.76 34.93
N ARG A 272 -12.84 13.54 36.25
CA ARG A 272 -13.63 14.34 37.21
C ARG A 272 -13.34 15.84 37.08
N VAL A 273 -12.10 16.23 36.83
CA VAL A 273 -11.68 17.62 36.64
C VAL A 273 -12.35 18.23 35.42
N VAL A 274 -12.39 17.51 34.30
CA VAL A 274 -13.05 17.96 33.07
C VAL A 274 -14.57 18.05 33.28
N GLN A 275 -15.19 17.04 33.90
CA GLN A 275 -16.63 17.05 34.16
C GLN A 275 -17.05 18.24 35.05
N ARG A 276 -16.27 18.52 36.11
CA ARG A 276 -16.48 19.70 36.94
C ARG A 276 -16.38 20.99 36.13
N ALA A 277 -15.35 21.16 35.33
CA ALA A 277 -15.19 22.34 34.49
C ALA A 277 -16.33 22.51 33.47
N LEU A 278 -16.82 21.44 32.88
CA LEU A 278 -17.96 21.48 31.94
C LEU A 278 -19.24 21.99 32.65
N ALA A 279 -19.47 21.59 33.91
CA ALA A 279 -20.62 22.03 34.67
C ALA A 279 -20.46 23.46 35.22
N GLU A 280 -19.36 23.74 35.91
CA GLU A 280 -19.16 24.99 36.68
C GLU A 280 -18.63 26.13 35.79
N GLU A 281 -17.56 25.90 34.99
CA GLU A 281 -16.91 26.94 34.21
C GLU A 281 -17.64 27.18 32.90
N PHE A 282 -17.99 26.12 32.17
CA PHE A 282 -18.62 26.22 30.85
C PHE A 282 -20.15 26.20 30.89
N GLN A 283 -20.76 25.90 32.04
CA GLN A 283 -22.21 25.95 32.26
C GLN A 283 -23.04 25.26 31.15
N GLY A 284 -22.60 24.09 30.73
CA GLY A 284 -23.24 23.31 29.65
C GLY A 284 -23.11 23.87 28.25
N ARG A 285 -22.33 24.93 28.04
CA ARG A 285 -22.07 25.49 26.69
C ARG A 285 -21.15 24.64 25.83
N ILE A 286 -20.38 23.75 26.45
CA ILE A 286 -19.52 22.77 25.72
C ILE A 286 -20.13 21.38 25.88
N VAL A 287 -20.35 20.72 24.77
CA VAL A 287 -20.94 19.38 24.70
C VAL A 287 -19.96 18.43 24.01
N LEU A 288 -19.60 17.35 24.71
CA LEU A 288 -18.67 16.35 24.20
C LEU A 288 -19.42 15.21 23.50
N HIS A 289 -18.99 14.89 22.30
CA HIS A 289 -19.53 13.80 21.47
C HIS A 289 -18.43 12.75 21.24
N PHE A 290 -18.42 11.72 22.07
CA PHE A 290 -17.44 10.65 21.96
C PHE A 290 -17.68 9.79 20.73
N LEU A 291 -16.68 9.59 19.93
CA LEU A 291 -16.68 8.64 18.81
C LEU A 291 -16.77 7.20 19.32
N PRO A 292 -17.23 6.25 18.50
CA PRO A 292 -17.09 4.84 18.85
C PRO A 292 -15.61 4.48 19.07
N PRO A 293 -15.28 3.57 20.01
CA PRO A 293 -13.91 3.13 20.24
C PRO A 293 -13.24 2.67 18.93
N TYR A 294 -11.94 2.92 18.81
CA TYR A 294 -11.11 2.53 17.67
C TYR A 294 -11.66 2.98 16.29
N SER A 295 -12.21 4.19 16.24
CA SER A 295 -12.80 4.74 15.02
C SER A 295 -12.12 6.02 14.51
N PRO A 296 -10.79 6.07 14.35
CA PRO A 296 -10.03 7.29 14.00
C PRO A 296 -10.43 7.83 12.62
N LYS A 297 -10.91 6.98 11.71
CA LYS A 297 -11.37 7.42 10.37
C LYS A 297 -12.51 8.45 10.42
N HIS A 298 -13.25 8.53 11.53
CA HIS A 298 -14.37 9.45 11.73
C HIS A 298 -13.94 10.76 12.38
N ASN A 299 -12.71 10.87 12.89
CA ASN A 299 -12.14 12.12 13.37
C ASN A 299 -11.36 12.83 12.26
N ARG A 300 -11.93 13.93 11.72
CA ARG A 300 -11.32 14.62 10.57
C ARG A 300 -9.98 15.29 10.90
N ILE A 301 -9.75 15.67 12.16
CA ILE A 301 -8.49 16.31 12.58
C ILE A 301 -7.28 15.38 12.43
N GLU A 302 -7.49 14.07 12.43
CA GLU A 302 -6.46 13.07 12.14
C GLU A 302 -5.78 13.28 10.76
N ARG A 303 -6.51 13.87 9.81
CA ARG A 303 -5.94 14.23 8.50
C ARG A 303 -4.96 15.39 8.64
N LEU A 304 -5.27 16.37 9.48
CA LEU A 304 -4.39 17.48 9.78
C LEU A 304 -3.09 16.98 10.41
N TRP A 305 -3.18 16.07 11.38
CA TRP A 305 -1.99 15.48 12.03
C TRP A 305 -1.14 14.68 11.06
N ARG A 306 -1.74 13.94 10.14
CA ARG A 306 -1.00 13.26 9.07
C ARG A 306 -0.24 14.22 8.18
N GLU A 307 -0.86 15.34 7.80
CA GLU A 307 -0.19 16.38 7.01
C GLU A 307 0.91 17.08 7.81
N LEU A 308 0.68 17.36 9.09
CA LEU A 308 1.71 17.87 10.00
C LEU A 308 2.93 16.94 10.03
N HIS A 309 2.71 15.64 10.24
CA HIS A 309 3.79 14.67 10.25
C HIS A 309 4.50 14.57 8.90
N ALA A 310 3.76 14.57 7.80
CA ALA A 310 4.34 14.47 6.47
C ALA A 310 5.22 15.68 6.09
N ASN A 311 4.83 16.88 6.54
CA ASN A 311 5.48 18.13 6.12
C ASN A 311 6.47 18.69 7.15
N VAL A 312 6.37 18.30 8.43
CA VAL A 312 7.17 18.93 9.50
C VAL A 312 7.98 17.92 10.31
N THR A 313 7.34 16.88 10.86
CA THR A 313 8.00 16.00 11.85
C THR A 313 8.63 14.75 11.25
N ARG A 314 8.36 14.43 9.97
CA ARG A 314 9.02 13.32 9.28
C ARG A 314 10.40 13.73 8.81
N ASN A 315 11.43 12.93 9.14
CA ASN A 315 12.81 13.11 8.70
C ASN A 315 13.36 14.54 8.92
N HIS A 316 12.83 15.28 9.92
CA HIS A 316 13.29 16.61 10.20
C HIS A 316 14.70 16.61 10.81
N ARG A 317 15.40 17.75 10.72
CA ARG A 317 16.77 17.93 11.22
C ARG A 317 16.84 19.03 12.28
N CYS A 318 15.75 19.29 13.01
CA CYS A 318 15.74 20.27 14.10
C CYS A 318 16.65 19.80 15.22
N LYS A 319 17.47 20.71 15.74
CA LYS A 319 18.40 20.42 16.85
C LYS A 319 17.73 20.60 18.23
N THR A 320 16.71 21.44 18.31
CA THR A 320 16.01 21.75 19.55
C THR A 320 14.50 21.59 19.41
N LEU A 321 13.83 21.30 20.52
CA LEU A 321 12.37 21.21 20.56
C LEU A 321 11.72 22.57 20.22
N ALA A 322 12.33 23.69 20.64
CA ALA A 322 11.83 25.02 20.32
C ALA A 322 11.83 25.29 18.81
N GLU A 323 12.91 24.92 18.09
CA GLU A 323 12.97 25.03 16.63
C GLU A 323 11.86 24.21 15.96
N LEU A 324 11.64 22.96 16.42
CA LEU A 324 10.59 22.08 15.90
C LEU A 324 9.21 22.66 16.15
N LEU A 325 8.92 23.15 17.37
CA LEU A 325 7.64 23.76 17.71
C LEU A 325 7.37 25.05 16.93
N ASN A 326 8.37 25.84 16.62
CA ASN A 326 8.24 27.01 15.74
C ASN A 326 7.80 26.58 14.33
N ARG A 327 8.38 25.51 13.78
CA ARG A 327 7.98 24.96 12.48
C ARG A 327 6.55 24.37 12.52
N VAL A 328 6.20 23.68 13.58
CA VAL A 328 4.84 23.15 13.81
C VAL A 328 3.82 24.30 13.86
N THR A 329 4.11 25.34 14.64
CA THR A 329 3.23 26.52 14.78
C THR A 329 3.09 27.26 13.44
N ALA A 330 4.18 27.47 12.71
CA ALA A 330 4.16 28.08 11.38
C ALA A 330 3.34 27.26 10.39
N PHE A 331 3.46 25.91 10.44
CA PHE A 331 2.64 25.02 9.64
C PHE A 331 1.16 25.17 9.97
N LEU A 332 0.77 25.05 11.25
CA LEU A 332 -0.63 25.12 11.67
C LEU A 332 -1.29 26.46 11.31
N ARG A 333 -0.58 27.59 11.49
CA ARG A 333 -1.06 28.91 11.07
C ARG A 333 -1.27 28.98 9.55
N ARG A 334 -0.36 28.41 8.79
CA ARG A 334 -0.40 28.47 7.33
C ARG A 334 -1.51 27.61 6.72
N VAL A 335 -1.83 26.47 7.35
CA VAL A 335 -2.86 25.54 6.85
C VAL A 335 -4.25 25.83 7.42
N SER A 336 -4.41 26.84 8.25
CA SER A 336 -5.71 27.28 8.75
C SER A 336 -6.26 28.40 7.86
N PRO A 337 -7.43 28.22 7.23
CA PRO A 337 -8.34 27.08 7.32
C PRO A 337 -7.82 25.81 6.58
N PHE A 338 -7.94 24.65 7.25
CA PHE A 338 -7.47 23.39 6.70
C PHE A 338 -8.42 22.87 5.61
N PRO A 339 -7.94 22.67 4.37
CA PRO A 339 -8.79 22.30 3.24
C PRO A 339 -9.26 20.84 3.24
N GLY A 340 -8.75 20.02 4.18
CA GLY A 340 -9.01 18.57 4.21
C GLY A 340 -8.31 17.77 3.11
N ALA A 341 -7.54 18.44 2.26
CA ALA A 341 -6.76 17.84 1.17
C ALA A 341 -5.29 17.70 1.56
N LYS A 342 -4.54 16.94 0.75
CA LYS A 342 -3.10 16.74 0.92
C LYS A 342 -2.34 18.04 0.66
N ILE A 343 -1.44 18.39 1.59
CA ILE A 343 -0.61 19.61 1.50
C ILE A 343 0.83 19.20 1.18
N SER A 344 1.24 19.37 -0.05
CA SER A 344 2.55 18.90 -0.54
C SER A 344 3.55 19.98 -0.94
N LEU A 345 3.17 21.27 -0.91
CA LEU A 345 4.00 22.35 -1.48
C LEU A 345 4.27 23.49 -0.47
N LEU A 346 4.55 23.16 0.78
CA LEU A 346 4.93 24.16 1.76
C LEU A 346 6.41 24.54 1.57
N ARG A 347 6.66 25.74 1.04
CA ARG A 347 8.01 26.34 1.07
C ARG A 347 8.33 26.80 2.48
N VAL A 348 9.47 26.41 3.00
CA VAL A 348 10.03 27.03 4.20
C VAL A 348 10.43 28.46 3.81
N PRO A 349 9.96 29.52 4.50
CA PRO A 349 10.44 30.85 4.22
C PRO A 349 11.97 30.87 4.34
N PRO A 350 12.69 31.62 3.47
CA PRO A 350 14.13 31.79 3.61
C PRO A 350 14.43 32.24 5.04
N ARG A 351 15.47 31.69 5.65
CA ARG A 351 15.97 32.18 6.94
C ARG A 351 16.22 33.66 6.75
N CYS A 352 15.57 34.53 7.53
CA CYS A 352 16.08 35.86 7.72
C CYS A 352 17.51 35.67 8.23
N ALA A 353 18.50 36.05 7.42
CA ALA A 353 19.89 36.16 7.85
C ALA A 353 19.89 37.16 9.02
N ALA A 354 20.27 36.66 10.20
CA ALA A 354 20.56 37.49 11.35
C ALA A 354 21.92 38.06 11.18
#